data_5fe20972856c268610ec3410c1147c08
#
_entry.id   5fe20972856c268610ec3410c1147c08
#
_cell.length_a   1.000
_cell.length_b   1.000
_cell.length_c   1.000
_cell.angle_alpha   90.00
_cell.angle_beta   90.00
_cell.angle_gamma   90.00
#
_symmetry.space_group_name_H-M   'P 1'
#
loop_
_entity.id
_entity.type
_entity.pdbx_description
1 polymer ?
#
loop_
_entity_poly.entity_id
_entity_poly.type
_entity_poly.pdbx_seq_one_letter_code
_entity_poly.pdbx_strand_id
1 'polypeptide(L)'
;MATPMTMPKASSGIILFAHGSRDPQWRLPIEAVARSIEREQPGLAVTCAYLELCQPSLPDVLADWSTNGVTNISVVPMFLGAGRHAREDLPSITEALRRQYPAITIRLQTPIGEDARMTELMAQIAVSSALQPAQ
;
A
#
# COMPACT_ATOMS: atom_id res chain seq x y z
N MET A 1 -14.96 -26.65 -24.04
CA MET A 1 -15.49 -25.62 -23.15
C MET A 1 -14.47 -24.56 -22.91
N ALA A 2 -14.84 -23.40 -23.24
CA ALA A 2 -13.97 -22.32 -22.91
C ALA A 2 -13.90 -22.24 -21.39
N THR A 3 -12.74 -22.51 -20.85
CA THR A 3 -12.47 -22.08 -19.51
C THR A 3 -12.84 -20.63 -19.44
N PRO A 4 -13.67 -20.25 -18.49
CA PRO A 4 -13.87 -18.83 -18.30
C PRO A 4 -12.49 -18.20 -18.28
N MET A 5 -12.35 -17.13 -19.02
CA MET A 5 -11.11 -16.38 -19.05
C MET A 5 -10.80 -15.95 -17.64
N THR A 6 -10.27 -16.87 -16.87
CA THR A 6 -9.67 -16.49 -15.62
C THR A 6 -8.46 -15.67 -16.00
N MET A 7 -8.49 -14.43 -15.63
CA MET A 7 -7.30 -13.61 -15.66
C MET A 7 -6.19 -14.39 -14.97
N PRO A 8 -4.98 -14.47 -15.54
CA PRO A 8 -3.87 -15.06 -14.83
C PRO A 8 -3.80 -14.40 -13.48
N LYS A 9 -3.73 -15.19 -12.43
CA LYS A 9 -3.56 -14.65 -11.09
C LYS A 9 -2.30 -13.84 -11.06
N ALA A 10 -2.39 -12.62 -10.51
CA ALA A 10 -1.22 -11.78 -10.37
C ALA A 10 -0.21 -12.50 -9.48
N SER A 11 1.05 -12.56 -9.92
CA SER A 11 2.14 -13.09 -9.10
C SER A 11 2.79 -12.00 -8.24
N SER A 12 2.61 -10.74 -8.60
CA SER A 12 3.15 -9.60 -7.87
C SER A 12 2.04 -8.72 -7.35
N GLY A 13 2.24 -8.15 -6.18
CA GLY A 13 1.27 -7.29 -5.56
C GLY A 13 1.89 -6.13 -4.79
N ILE A 14 1.08 -5.10 -4.62
CA ILE A 14 1.43 -3.91 -3.86
C ILE A 14 0.42 -3.77 -2.74
N ILE A 15 0.91 -3.60 -1.52
CA ILE A 15 0.08 -3.29 -0.36
C ILE A 15 0.40 -1.86 0.06
N LEU A 16 -0.60 -0.98 -0.02
CA LEU A 16 -0.49 0.38 0.49
C LEU A 16 -0.84 0.34 1.96
N PHE A 17 0.16 0.53 2.80
CA PHE A 17 0.01 0.37 4.25
C PHE A 17 -0.13 1.73 4.91
N ALA A 18 -1.15 1.88 5.75
CA ALA A 18 -1.42 3.14 6.43
C ALA A 18 -1.78 2.89 7.89
N HIS A 19 -1.85 3.96 8.68
CA HIS A 19 -2.11 3.84 10.11
C HIS A 19 -3.48 3.24 10.40
N GLY A 20 -4.50 3.72 9.74
CA GLY A 20 -5.88 3.31 9.97
C GLY A 20 -6.70 4.37 10.70
N SER A 21 -7.99 4.31 10.50
CA SER A 21 -8.96 5.20 11.13
C SER A 21 -10.34 4.56 11.11
N ARG A 22 -11.16 4.88 12.08
CA ARG A 22 -12.57 4.46 12.08
C ARG A 22 -13.42 5.28 11.13
N ASP A 23 -12.90 6.43 10.68
CA ASP A 23 -13.60 7.30 9.75
C ASP A 23 -13.43 6.79 8.32
N PRO A 24 -14.51 6.36 7.63
CA PRO A 24 -14.38 5.88 6.25
C PRO A 24 -13.83 6.93 5.29
N GLN A 25 -14.07 8.21 5.53
CA GLN A 25 -13.56 9.27 4.66
C GLN A 25 -12.04 9.39 4.73
N TRP A 26 -11.45 9.04 5.87
CA TRP A 26 -10.00 9.08 6.02
C TRP A 26 -9.28 8.16 5.03
N ARG A 27 -9.92 7.05 4.64
CA ARG A 27 -9.32 6.07 3.73
C ARG A 27 -9.40 6.46 2.25
N LEU A 28 -10.27 7.39 1.90
CA LEU A 28 -10.55 7.70 0.49
C LEU A 28 -9.31 8.08 -0.32
N PRO A 29 -8.39 8.92 0.17
CA PRO A 29 -7.19 9.24 -0.61
C PRO A 29 -6.29 8.03 -0.87
N ILE A 30 -6.14 7.15 0.10
CA ILE A 30 -5.31 5.96 -0.05
C ILE A 30 -5.96 4.97 -1.01
N GLU A 31 -7.25 4.77 -0.88
CA GLU A 31 -8.02 3.93 -1.79
C GLU A 31 -7.99 4.46 -3.22
N ALA A 32 -7.96 5.78 -3.38
CA ALA A 32 -7.82 6.40 -4.70
C ALA A 32 -6.47 6.04 -5.35
N VAL A 33 -5.41 6.00 -4.56
CA VAL A 33 -4.09 5.56 -5.06
C VAL A 33 -4.16 4.11 -5.53
N ALA A 34 -4.79 3.24 -4.75
CA ALA A 34 -4.95 1.84 -5.12
C ALA A 34 -5.70 1.70 -6.46
N ARG A 35 -6.78 2.46 -6.64
CA ARG A 35 -7.53 2.43 -7.91
C ARG A 35 -6.72 2.94 -9.08
N SER A 36 -5.88 3.96 -8.85
CA SER A 36 -5.00 4.47 -9.89
C SER A 36 -3.99 3.42 -10.34
N ILE A 37 -3.43 2.69 -9.39
CA ILE A 37 -2.51 1.59 -9.70
C ILE A 37 -3.23 0.49 -10.50
N GLU A 38 -4.44 0.14 -10.11
CA GLU A 38 -5.24 -0.86 -10.83
C GLU A 38 -5.46 -0.49 -12.29
N ARG A 39 -5.72 0.79 -12.55
CA ARG A 39 -5.91 1.28 -13.92
C ARG A 39 -4.62 1.27 -14.73
N GLU A 40 -3.50 1.62 -14.10
CA GLU A 40 -2.22 1.69 -14.79
C GLU A 40 -1.59 0.32 -15.00
N GLN A 41 -1.77 -0.58 -14.05
CA GLN A 41 -1.11 -1.88 -14.05
C GLN A 41 -2.13 -2.97 -13.71
N PRO A 42 -3.04 -3.31 -14.62
CA PRO A 42 -4.09 -4.29 -14.32
C PRO A 42 -3.57 -5.69 -13.99
N GLY A 43 -2.32 -5.98 -14.30
CA GLY A 43 -1.69 -7.26 -13.94
C GLY A 43 -1.17 -7.34 -12.52
N LEU A 44 -1.16 -6.24 -11.77
CA LEU A 44 -0.73 -6.25 -10.37
C LEU A 44 -1.92 -6.44 -9.44
N ALA A 45 -1.73 -7.24 -8.39
CA ALA A 45 -2.65 -7.21 -7.27
C ALA A 45 -2.36 -5.94 -6.46
N VAL A 46 -3.38 -5.23 -6.02
CA VAL A 46 -3.19 -4.06 -5.17
C VAL A 46 -4.29 -3.99 -4.13
N THR A 47 -3.92 -3.64 -2.92
CA THR A 47 -4.88 -3.42 -1.85
C THR A 47 -4.29 -2.46 -0.82
N CYS A 48 -5.16 -1.96 0.05
CA CYS A 48 -4.75 -1.19 1.21
C CYS A 48 -4.77 -2.10 2.43
N ALA A 49 -3.87 -1.87 3.37
CA ALA A 49 -3.88 -2.53 4.67
C ALA A 49 -3.56 -1.50 5.75
N TYR A 50 -3.99 -1.77 6.96
CA TYR A 50 -3.93 -0.78 8.03
C TYR A 50 -3.32 -1.36 9.29
N LEU A 51 -2.66 -0.50 10.05
CA LEU A 51 -2.04 -0.89 11.31
C LEU A 51 -3.11 -1.24 12.34
N GLU A 52 -4.17 -0.42 12.41
CA GLU A 52 -5.22 -0.58 13.41
C GLU A 52 -6.50 0.13 12.97
N LEU A 53 -7.56 0.01 13.74
CA LEU A 53 -8.82 0.76 13.67
C LEU A 53 -9.71 0.44 12.47
N CYS A 54 -9.21 -0.20 11.45
CA CYS A 54 -10.00 -0.65 10.31
C CYS A 54 -9.30 -1.82 9.63
N GLN A 55 -9.99 -2.49 8.76
CA GLN A 55 -9.52 -3.70 8.09
C GLN A 55 -9.32 -3.44 6.59
N PRO A 56 -8.49 -4.27 5.93
CA PRO A 56 -7.75 -5.41 6.48
C PRO A 56 -6.44 -4.98 7.15
N SER A 57 -5.90 -5.86 7.98
CA SER A 57 -4.54 -5.75 8.49
C SER A 57 -3.55 -6.33 7.49
N LEU A 58 -2.27 -6.09 7.71
CA LEU A 58 -1.22 -6.68 6.86
C LEU A 58 -1.25 -8.21 6.92
N PRO A 59 -1.34 -8.85 8.11
CA PRO A 59 -1.49 -10.31 8.17
C PRO A 59 -2.72 -10.84 7.44
N ASP A 60 -3.85 -10.12 7.47
CA ASP A 60 -5.06 -10.53 6.75
C ASP A 60 -4.81 -10.61 5.25
N VAL A 61 -4.14 -9.62 4.70
CA VAL A 61 -3.83 -9.59 3.26
C VAL A 61 -2.89 -10.72 2.90
N LEU A 62 -1.87 -10.98 3.71
CA LEU A 62 -0.93 -12.08 3.45
C LEU A 62 -1.64 -13.43 3.46
N ALA A 63 -2.57 -13.65 4.40
CA ALA A 63 -3.35 -14.88 4.46
C ALA A 63 -4.17 -15.08 3.18
N ASP A 64 -4.81 -14.01 2.69
CA ASP A 64 -5.60 -14.07 1.46
C ASP A 64 -4.72 -14.25 0.24
N TRP A 65 -3.68 -13.46 0.10
CA TRP A 65 -2.84 -13.46 -1.09
C TRP A 65 -1.99 -14.72 -1.20
N SER A 66 -1.60 -15.32 -0.08
CA SER A 66 -0.84 -16.58 -0.11
C SER A 66 -1.62 -17.71 -0.77
N THR A 67 -2.94 -17.72 -0.62
CA THR A 67 -3.79 -18.75 -1.25
C THR A 67 -4.15 -18.40 -2.69
N ASN A 68 -3.87 -17.16 -3.12
CA ASN A 68 -4.22 -16.69 -4.46
C ASN A 68 -3.01 -16.57 -5.39
N GLY A 69 -1.87 -17.12 -4.99
CA GLY A 69 -0.71 -17.24 -5.86
C GLY A 69 0.18 -16.01 -5.95
N VAL A 70 -0.02 -15.02 -5.10
CA VAL A 70 0.87 -13.85 -5.05
C VAL A 70 2.15 -14.26 -4.33
N THR A 71 3.29 -14.11 -4.99
CA THR A 71 4.58 -14.56 -4.46
C THR A 71 5.60 -13.45 -4.26
N ASN A 72 5.29 -12.25 -4.73
CA ASN A 72 6.20 -11.10 -4.66
C ASN A 72 5.40 -9.87 -4.25
N ILE A 73 5.62 -9.39 -3.04
CA ILE A 73 4.83 -8.32 -2.44
C ILE A 73 5.72 -7.14 -2.08
N SER A 74 5.28 -5.95 -2.46
CA SER A 74 5.88 -4.70 -2.04
C SER A 74 4.93 -4.01 -1.07
N VAL A 75 5.40 -3.77 0.16
CA VAL A 75 4.64 -3.02 1.16
C VAL A 75 5.12 -1.58 1.15
N VAL A 76 4.22 -0.67 0.85
CA VAL A 76 4.52 0.76 0.72
C VAL A 76 3.86 1.51 1.88
N PRO A 77 4.65 1.98 2.85
CA PRO A 77 4.08 2.77 3.95
C PRO A 77 3.64 4.14 3.45
N MET A 78 2.35 4.41 3.58
CA MET A 78 1.74 5.66 3.09
C MET A 78 1.75 6.71 4.18
N PHE A 79 2.96 7.06 4.63
CA PHE A 79 3.18 8.07 5.66
C PHE A 79 4.00 9.21 5.09
N LEU A 80 3.73 10.44 5.50
CA LEU A 80 4.65 11.55 5.23
C LEU A 80 5.94 11.35 6.02
N GLY A 81 5.79 11.05 7.30
CA GLY A 81 6.86 10.59 8.14
C GLY A 81 6.32 9.47 9.00
N ALA A 82 7.17 8.53 9.37
CA ALA A 82 6.78 7.45 10.24
C ALA A 82 7.05 7.86 11.69
N GLY A 83 6.02 7.81 12.53
CA GLY A 83 6.18 7.95 13.95
C GLY A 83 6.98 6.77 14.51
N ARG A 84 7.44 6.91 15.75
CA ARG A 84 8.29 5.91 16.38
C ARG A 84 7.68 4.51 16.37
N HIS A 85 6.38 4.40 16.72
CA HIS A 85 5.69 3.12 16.74
C HIS A 85 5.67 2.45 15.38
N ALA A 86 5.31 3.19 14.34
CA ALA A 86 5.27 2.63 12.99
C ALA A 86 6.65 2.21 12.51
N ARG A 87 7.70 2.99 12.83
CA ARG A 87 9.07 2.67 12.45
C ARG A 87 9.58 1.39 13.11
N GLU A 88 9.12 1.11 14.32
CA GLU A 88 9.52 -0.08 15.06
C GLU A 88 8.63 -1.29 14.75
N ASP A 89 7.32 -1.07 14.70
CA ASP A 89 6.33 -2.14 14.57
C ASP A 89 6.27 -2.71 13.16
N LEU A 90 6.35 -1.87 12.14
CA LEU A 90 6.19 -2.34 10.78
C LEU A 90 7.31 -3.29 10.33
N PRO A 91 8.59 -3.01 10.61
CA PRO A 91 9.62 -3.99 10.32
C PRO A 91 9.44 -5.31 11.07
N SER A 92 8.99 -5.25 12.33
CA SER A 92 8.76 -6.46 13.13
C SER A 92 7.62 -7.31 12.58
N ILE A 93 6.51 -6.66 12.20
CA ILE A 93 5.37 -7.35 11.56
C ILE A 93 5.81 -7.98 10.25
N THR A 94 6.53 -7.24 9.44
CA THR A 94 7.01 -7.70 8.14
C THR A 94 7.94 -8.91 8.30
N GLU A 95 8.84 -8.86 9.27
CA GLU A 95 9.76 -9.96 9.52
C GLU A 95 9.05 -11.22 9.98
N ALA A 96 8.04 -11.08 10.84
CA ALA A 96 7.21 -12.20 11.26
C ALA A 96 6.48 -12.84 10.08
N LEU A 97 5.97 -12.01 9.16
CA LEU A 97 5.28 -12.49 7.97
C LEU A 97 6.24 -13.19 7.00
N ARG A 98 7.46 -12.70 6.87
CA ARG A 98 8.48 -13.38 6.07
C ARG A 98 8.77 -14.79 6.60
N ARG A 99 8.81 -14.94 7.91
CA ARG A 99 9.02 -16.27 8.54
C ARG A 99 7.81 -17.17 8.35
N GLN A 100 6.60 -16.60 8.42
CA GLN A 100 5.37 -17.37 8.26
C GLN A 100 5.14 -17.80 6.82
N TYR A 101 5.55 -16.98 5.85
CA TYR A 101 5.34 -17.22 4.42
C TYR A 101 6.68 -17.24 3.67
N PRO A 102 7.52 -18.26 3.91
CA PRO A 102 8.89 -18.25 3.35
C PRO A 102 8.95 -18.32 1.83
N ALA A 103 7.87 -18.77 1.18
CA ALA A 103 7.80 -18.80 -0.28
C ALA A 103 7.45 -17.45 -0.90
N ILE A 104 7.06 -16.47 -0.09
CA ILE A 104 6.68 -15.14 -0.56
C ILE A 104 7.82 -14.16 -0.28
N THR A 105 8.21 -13.42 -1.31
CA THR A 105 9.16 -12.31 -1.16
C THR A 105 8.36 -11.09 -0.71
N ILE A 106 8.70 -10.55 0.45
CA ILE A 106 8.05 -9.35 0.99
C ILE A 106 9.10 -8.27 1.12
N ARG A 107 8.94 -7.19 0.35
CA ARG A 107 9.82 -6.02 0.43
C ARG A 107 9.08 -4.92 1.16
N LEU A 108 9.74 -4.35 2.16
CA LEU A 108 9.24 -3.20 2.87
C LEU A 108 9.93 -1.95 2.31
N GLN A 109 9.16 -1.10 1.67
CA GLN A 109 9.67 0.15 1.11
C GLN A 109 9.85 1.18 2.21
N THR A 110 10.64 2.21 1.94
CA THR A 110 10.68 3.38 2.81
C THR A 110 9.33 4.11 2.77
N PRO A 111 8.96 4.85 3.82
CA PRO A 111 7.73 5.64 3.79
C PRO A 111 7.66 6.53 2.56
N ILE A 112 6.47 6.62 1.95
CA ILE A 112 6.29 7.35 0.70
C ILE A 112 6.73 8.82 0.81
N GLY A 113 6.53 9.43 1.98
CA GLY A 113 6.91 10.82 2.22
C GLY A 113 8.41 11.07 2.23
N GLU A 114 9.23 10.01 2.33
CA GLU A 114 10.69 10.14 2.29
C GLU A 114 11.25 10.04 0.87
N ASP A 115 10.40 9.72 -0.10
CA ASP A 115 10.83 9.67 -1.50
C ASP A 115 11.00 11.10 -2.04
N ALA A 116 12.14 11.36 -2.68
CA ALA A 116 12.45 12.70 -3.20
C ALA A 116 11.41 13.18 -4.21
N ARG A 117 10.83 12.27 -4.99
CA ARG A 117 9.78 12.63 -5.95
C ARG A 117 8.53 13.15 -5.26
N MET A 118 8.20 12.57 -4.11
CA MET A 118 7.07 13.05 -3.30
C MET A 118 7.36 14.40 -2.67
N THR A 119 8.57 14.61 -2.18
CA THR A 119 8.98 15.90 -1.64
C THR A 119 8.80 17.00 -2.69
N GLU A 120 9.28 16.77 -3.90
CA GLU A 120 9.16 17.71 -5.00
C GLU A 120 7.69 17.96 -5.39
N LEU A 121 6.90 16.89 -5.50
CA LEU A 121 5.50 17.03 -5.87
C LEU A 121 4.70 17.78 -4.81
N MET A 122 4.91 17.47 -3.55
CA MET A 122 4.24 18.19 -2.46
C MET A 122 4.61 19.69 -2.46
N ALA A 123 5.89 19.99 -2.70
CA ALA A 123 6.34 21.37 -2.80
C ALA A 123 5.68 22.09 -3.98
N GLN A 124 5.59 21.45 -5.14
CA GLN A 124 4.93 22.01 -6.31
C GLN A 124 3.45 22.30 -6.06
N ILE A 125 2.76 21.36 -5.41
CA ILE A 125 1.36 21.52 -5.08
C ILE A 125 1.18 22.71 -4.14
N ALA A 126 2.03 22.83 -3.12
CA ALA A 126 1.96 23.93 -2.17
C ALA A 126 2.24 25.28 -2.84
N VAL A 127 3.24 25.35 -3.70
CA VAL A 127 3.56 26.56 -4.46
C VAL A 127 2.42 26.96 -5.38
N SER A 128 1.81 26.00 -6.08
CA SER A 128 0.67 26.28 -6.94
C SER A 128 -0.47 26.90 -6.17
N SER A 129 -0.74 26.42 -4.96
CA SER A 129 -1.77 26.99 -4.10
C SER A 129 -1.49 28.45 -3.76
N ALA A 130 -0.21 28.78 -3.43
CA ALA A 130 0.18 30.13 -3.05
C ALA A 130 0.11 31.13 -4.22
N LEU A 131 0.26 30.64 -5.46
CA LEU A 131 0.27 31.48 -6.66
C LEU A 131 -1.09 31.61 -7.31
N GLN A 132 -2.13 30.94 -6.81
CA GLN A 132 -3.47 31.08 -7.33
C GLN A 132 -4.06 32.44 -6.93
N PRO A 133 -4.86 33.07 -7.81
CA PRO A 133 -5.55 34.30 -7.43
C PRO A 133 -6.48 34.05 -6.26
N ALA A 134 -6.63 35.05 -5.40
CA ALA A 134 -7.62 34.99 -4.32
C ALA A 134 -9.02 34.87 -4.91
N GLN A 135 -9.83 34.01 -4.33
CA GLN A 135 -11.23 33.82 -4.71
C GLN A 135 -12.14 34.59 -3.78
#